data_17d0b39c3bda767473beec7f8281a71c
#
_entry.id   17d0b39c3bda767473beec7f8281a71c
#
_cell.length_a   1.000
_cell.length_b   1.000
_cell.length_c   1.000
_cell.angle_alpha   90.00
_cell.angle_beta   90.00
_cell.angle_gamma   90.00
#
_symmetry.space_group_name_H-M   'P 1'
#
loop_
_entity.id
_entity.type
_entity.pdbx_description
1 polymer ?
#
loop_
_entity_poly.entity_id
_entity_poly.type
_entity_poly.pdbx_seq_one_letter_code
_entity_poly.pdbx_strand_id
1 'polypeptide(L)'
;MAEEPQASVSADLRPFFERYGRAFEAHDAGAIAACYAVPCLLVRDGTTVAHETGGGVEASVRSLLDLHRAWDVQTARPADVVVLEATPGHTVARVDWRLGRKGSRLAWTYSTTYTLVPAANGAAPDWRVAVAVTHDAPF
;
A
#
# COMPACT_ATOMS: atom_id res chain seq x y z
N MET A 1 -24.68 -2.25 -17.15
CA MET A 1 -24.54 -3.08 -16.63
C MET A 1 -23.28 -3.42 -15.89
N ALA A 2 -22.21 -3.16 -16.10
CA ALA A 2 -21.08 -3.71 -15.44
C ALA A 2 -20.41 -2.76 -14.48
N GLU A 3 -21.10 -1.75 -14.07
CA GLU A 3 -20.46 -0.75 -13.27
C GLU A 3 -20.45 -1.06 -11.79
N GLU A 4 -21.35 -1.89 -11.36
CA GLU A 4 -21.41 -2.23 -9.94
C GLU A 4 -20.18 -2.95 -9.40
N PRO A 5 -19.49 -3.78 -10.18
CA PRO A 5 -18.30 -4.45 -9.64
C PRO A 5 -17.24 -3.50 -9.12
N GLN A 6 -17.15 -2.30 -9.69
CA GLN A 6 -16.16 -1.33 -9.28
C GLN A 6 -16.39 -0.88 -7.84
N ALA A 7 -17.63 -0.59 -7.48
CA ALA A 7 -17.96 -0.20 -6.11
C ALA A 7 -17.70 -1.33 -5.13
N SER A 8 -18.03 -2.57 -5.52
CA SER A 8 -17.78 -3.72 -4.67
C SER A 8 -16.29 -3.96 -4.46
N VAL A 9 -15.48 -3.81 -5.51
CA VAL A 9 -14.04 -3.97 -5.40
C VAL A 9 -13.46 -2.90 -4.50
N SER A 10 -13.93 -1.65 -4.61
CA SER A 10 -13.47 -0.57 -3.75
C SER A 10 -13.78 -0.86 -2.29
N ALA A 11 -14.97 -1.39 -1.99
CA ALA A 11 -15.32 -1.75 -0.62
C ALA A 11 -14.43 -2.88 -0.10
N ASP A 12 -14.07 -3.84 -0.95
CA ASP A 12 -13.21 -4.94 -0.56
C ASP A 12 -11.78 -4.49 -0.32
N LEU A 13 -11.33 -3.45 -1.02
CA LEU A 13 -9.95 -2.98 -0.90
C LEU A 13 -9.70 -2.15 0.34
N ARG A 14 -10.71 -1.41 0.81
CA ARG A 14 -10.50 -0.54 1.96
C ARG A 14 -10.01 -1.30 3.20
N PRO A 15 -10.57 -2.45 3.57
CA PRO A 15 -10.04 -3.19 4.72
C PRO A 15 -8.59 -3.62 4.51
N PHE A 16 -8.21 -3.97 3.29
CA PHE A 16 -6.82 -4.32 2.98
C PHE A 16 -5.88 -3.15 3.29
N PHE A 17 -6.22 -1.96 2.79
CA PHE A 17 -5.36 -0.80 3.00
C PHE A 17 -5.39 -0.29 4.44
N GLU A 18 -6.49 -0.49 5.15
CA GLU A 18 -6.52 -0.17 6.58
C GLU A 18 -5.59 -1.07 7.37
N ARG A 19 -5.57 -2.37 7.06
CA ARG A 19 -4.61 -3.28 7.69
C ARG A 19 -3.17 -2.91 7.35
N TYR A 20 -2.94 -2.55 6.10
CA TYR A 20 -1.62 -2.12 5.62
C TYR A 20 -1.15 -0.89 6.39
N GLY A 21 -2.02 0.10 6.55
CA GLY A 21 -1.71 1.30 7.32
C GLY A 21 -1.42 1.00 8.79
N ARG A 22 -2.20 0.11 9.39
CA ARG A 22 -1.97 -0.26 10.79
C ARG A 22 -0.64 -0.99 10.96
N ALA A 23 -0.23 -1.78 9.98
CA ALA A 23 1.07 -2.43 10.04
C ALA A 23 2.21 -1.41 10.01
N PHE A 24 2.06 -0.33 9.25
CA PHE A 24 3.01 0.79 9.28
C PHE A 24 3.02 1.47 10.64
N GLU A 25 1.86 1.72 11.21
CA GLU A 25 1.78 2.35 12.54
C GLU A 25 2.45 1.49 13.60
N ALA A 26 2.36 0.18 13.47
CA ALA A 26 3.00 -0.76 14.39
C ALA A 26 4.48 -1.00 14.08
N HIS A 27 5.00 -0.42 13.00
CA HIS A 27 6.37 -0.66 12.53
C HIS A 27 6.65 -2.15 12.34
N ASP A 28 5.68 -2.86 11.80
CA ASP A 28 5.78 -4.32 11.61
C ASP A 28 6.18 -4.61 10.16
N ALA A 29 7.48 -4.65 9.93
CA ALA A 29 8.01 -4.83 8.57
C ALA A 29 7.57 -6.15 7.95
N GLY A 30 7.47 -7.20 8.74
CA GLY A 30 7.04 -8.51 8.25
C GLY A 30 5.59 -8.48 7.78
N ALA A 31 4.70 -7.84 8.55
CA ALA A 31 3.31 -7.73 8.19
C ALA A 31 3.13 -6.88 6.94
N ILE A 32 3.90 -5.80 6.80
CA ILE A 32 3.85 -4.97 5.61
C ILE A 32 4.32 -5.77 4.39
N ALA A 33 5.47 -6.45 4.52
CA ALA A 33 6.01 -7.24 3.41
C ALA A 33 5.05 -8.34 2.98
N ALA A 34 4.30 -8.91 3.91
CA ALA A 34 3.32 -9.95 3.59
C ALA A 34 2.18 -9.45 2.71
N CYS A 35 2.00 -8.14 2.61
CA CYS A 35 0.99 -7.56 1.73
C CYS A 35 1.44 -7.50 0.27
N TYR A 36 2.69 -7.85 -0.03
CA TYR A 36 3.26 -7.77 -1.37
C TYR A 36 3.35 -9.12 -2.03
N ALA A 37 3.08 -9.15 -3.32
CA ALA A 37 3.41 -10.29 -4.15
C ALA A 37 4.91 -10.26 -4.45
N VAL A 38 5.50 -11.38 -4.75
CA VAL A 38 6.88 -11.45 -5.24
C VAL A 38 6.88 -12.29 -6.50
N PRO A 39 7.55 -11.79 -7.55
CA PRO A 39 8.27 -10.52 -7.63
C PRO A 39 7.32 -9.33 -7.62
N CYS A 40 7.84 -8.17 -7.22
CA CYS A 40 7.07 -6.94 -7.25
C CYS A 40 7.95 -5.77 -7.66
N LEU A 41 7.32 -4.66 -8.04
CA LEU A 41 8.01 -3.45 -8.46
C LEU A 41 7.60 -2.28 -7.56
N LEU A 42 8.57 -1.54 -7.09
CA LEU A 42 8.34 -0.31 -6.34
C LEU A 42 8.93 0.85 -7.13
N VAL A 43 8.09 1.82 -7.46
CA VAL A 43 8.50 2.99 -8.24
C VAL A 43 8.35 4.23 -7.38
N ARG A 44 9.42 5.02 -7.28
CA ARG A 44 9.40 6.22 -6.46
C ARG A 44 10.40 7.21 -7.01
N ASP A 45 9.94 8.43 -7.27
CA ASP A 45 10.79 9.52 -7.77
C ASP A 45 11.59 9.10 -9.00
N GLY A 46 10.93 8.40 -9.92
CA GLY A 46 11.58 7.96 -11.15
C GLY A 46 12.51 6.78 -11.02
N THR A 47 12.67 6.24 -9.81
CA THR A 47 13.49 5.07 -9.58
C THR A 47 12.62 3.83 -9.44
N THR A 48 12.95 2.78 -10.17
CA THR A 48 12.23 1.50 -10.11
C THR A 48 13.10 0.45 -9.46
N VAL A 49 12.56 -0.19 -8.44
CA VAL A 49 13.26 -1.27 -7.74
C VAL A 49 12.42 -2.54 -7.86
N ALA A 50 13.04 -3.62 -8.32
CA ALA A 50 12.40 -4.93 -8.40
C ALA A 50 12.85 -5.78 -7.22
N HIS A 51 11.89 -6.39 -6.54
CA HIS A 51 12.18 -7.34 -5.46
C HIS A 51 11.65 -8.70 -5.86
N GLU A 52 12.52 -9.70 -5.81
CA GLU A 52 12.14 -11.06 -6.18
C GLU A 52 11.88 -11.95 -4.98
N THR A 53 12.17 -11.46 -3.78
CA THR A 53 11.95 -12.23 -2.55
C THR A 53 11.25 -11.38 -1.51
N GLY A 54 10.55 -12.05 -0.59
CA GLY A 54 9.93 -11.36 0.54
C GLY A 54 10.98 -10.68 1.42
N GLY A 55 12.17 -11.25 1.54
CA GLY A 55 13.25 -10.63 2.31
C GLY A 55 13.68 -9.30 1.71
N GLY A 56 13.71 -9.20 0.38
CA GLY A 56 14.04 -7.95 -0.29
C GLY A 56 13.00 -6.89 -0.02
N VAL A 57 11.71 -7.25 -0.08
CA VAL A 57 10.63 -6.34 0.24
C VAL A 57 10.75 -5.88 1.69
N GLU A 58 10.97 -6.81 2.61
CA GLU A 58 11.08 -6.47 4.02
C GLU A 58 12.23 -5.51 4.30
N ALA A 59 13.37 -5.69 3.64
CA ALA A 59 14.50 -4.79 3.80
C ALA A 59 14.16 -3.37 3.34
N SER A 60 13.49 -3.24 2.19
CA SER A 60 13.02 -1.94 1.72
C SER A 60 12.05 -1.29 2.70
N VAL A 61 11.13 -2.08 3.23
CA VAL A 61 10.14 -1.59 4.19
C VAL A 61 10.83 -1.11 5.46
N ARG A 62 11.86 -1.83 5.94
CA ARG A 62 12.59 -1.41 7.13
C ARG A 62 13.25 -0.05 6.93
N SER A 63 13.79 0.19 5.73
CA SER A 63 14.36 1.51 5.43
C SER A 63 13.29 2.60 5.48
N LEU A 64 12.11 2.32 4.96
CA LEU A 64 11.00 3.30 5.01
C LEU A 64 10.55 3.53 6.46
N LEU A 65 10.50 2.49 7.27
CA LEU A 65 10.13 2.64 8.67
C LEU A 65 11.17 3.46 9.45
N ASP A 66 12.44 3.38 9.07
CA ASP A 66 13.46 4.23 9.67
C ASP A 66 13.16 5.71 9.37
N LEU A 67 12.72 6.02 8.15
CA LEU A 67 12.30 7.38 7.82
C LEU A 67 11.07 7.80 8.63
N HIS A 68 10.11 6.90 8.80
CA HIS A 68 8.94 7.18 9.64
C HIS A 68 9.34 7.51 11.06
N ARG A 69 10.32 6.79 11.61
CA ARG A 69 10.82 7.09 12.96
C ARG A 69 11.53 8.43 13.00
N ALA A 70 12.34 8.72 11.99
CA ALA A 70 13.08 9.98 11.94
C ALA A 70 12.13 11.18 11.87
N TRP A 71 10.98 11.02 11.21
CA TRP A 71 9.97 12.07 11.08
C TRP A 71 8.90 12.00 12.16
N ASP A 72 9.01 11.02 13.07
CA ASP A 72 8.03 10.80 14.14
C ASP A 72 6.62 10.57 13.59
N VAL A 73 6.52 9.79 12.53
CA VAL A 73 5.23 9.41 11.95
C VAL A 73 4.61 8.33 12.83
N GLN A 74 3.43 8.60 13.37
CA GLN A 74 2.73 7.69 14.27
C GLN A 74 1.43 7.16 13.71
N THR A 75 0.85 7.85 12.73
CA THR A 75 -0.39 7.41 12.10
C THR A 75 -0.20 7.30 10.59
N ALA A 76 -0.85 6.32 9.99
CA ALA A 76 -0.84 6.11 8.55
C ALA A 76 -2.24 5.63 8.17
N ARG A 77 -3.01 6.49 7.54
CA ARG A 77 -4.41 6.21 7.25
C ARG A 77 -4.69 6.35 5.76
N PRO A 78 -5.42 5.41 5.17
CA PRO A 78 -5.87 5.57 3.78
C PRO A 78 -7.07 6.51 3.79
N ALA A 79 -6.82 7.78 3.49
CA ALA A 79 -7.87 8.80 3.50
C ALA A 79 -8.87 8.55 2.39
N ASP A 80 -8.41 8.06 1.23
CA ASP A 80 -9.27 7.77 0.12
C ASP A 80 -8.71 6.59 -0.66
N VAL A 81 -9.59 5.73 -1.18
CA VAL A 81 -9.24 4.58 -2.00
C VAL A 81 -10.09 4.64 -3.25
N VAL A 82 -9.46 4.83 -4.39
CA VAL A 82 -10.15 4.98 -5.67
C VAL A 82 -9.73 3.85 -6.60
N VAL A 83 -10.69 3.04 -7.03
CA VAL A 83 -10.43 1.98 -8.01
C VAL A 83 -10.35 2.59 -9.40
N LEU A 84 -9.23 2.43 -10.06
CA LEU A 84 -9.00 2.96 -11.39
C LEU A 84 -9.31 1.92 -12.46
N GLU A 85 -9.08 0.65 -12.17
CA GLU A 85 -9.34 -0.43 -13.10
C GLU A 85 -9.54 -1.72 -12.31
N ALA A 86 -10.51 -2.52 -12.69
CA ALA A 86 -10.77 -3.79 -12.02
C ALA A 86 -11.04 -4.86 -13.08
N THR A 87 -10.28 -5.94 -13.01
CA THR A 87 -10.46 -7.12 -13.84
C THR A 87 -10.37 -8.37 -12.96
N PRO A 88 -10.73 -9.54 -13.45
CA PRO A 88 -10.58 -10.75 -12.64
C PRO A 88 -9.14 -11.03 -12.23
N GLY A 89 -8.17 -10.60 -13.04
CA GLY A 89 -6.76 -10.89 -12.77
C GLY A 89 -6.01 -9.85 -12.01
N HIS A 90 -6.52 -8.61 -11.95
CA HIS A 90 -5.83 -7.54 -11.23
C HIS A 90 -6.76 -6.37 -10.99
N THR A 91 -6.39 -5.54 -10.03
CA THR A 91 -7.09 -4.30 -9.75
C THR A 91 -6.06 -3.20 -9.57
N VAL A 92 -6.32 -2.04 -10.18
CA VAL A 92 -5.46 -0.87 -9.99
C VAL A 92 -6.23 0.14 -9.14
N ALA A 93 -5.61 0.59 -8.07
CA ALA A 93 -6.23 1.54 -7.15
C ALA A 93 -5.25 2.61 -6.76
N ARG A 94 -5.75 3.83 -6.62
CA ARG A 94 -4.98 4.93 -6.04
C ARG A 94 -5.43 5.12 -4.60
N VAL A 95 -4.46 5.21 -3.71
CA VAL A 95 -4.72 5.46 -2.29
C VAL A 95 -4.08 6.77 -1.92
N ASP A 96 -4.88 7.66 -1.33
CA ASP A 96 -4.39 8.90 -0.78
C ASP A 96 -4.07 8.64 0.69
N TRP A 97 -2.78 8.69 1.01
CA TRP A 97 -2.30 8.41 2.37
C TRP A 97 -2.19 9.69 3.18
N ARG A 98 -2.55 9.59 4.44
CA ARG A 98 -2.38 10.66 5.40
C ARG A 98 -1.52 10.16 6.54
N LEU A 99 -0.35 10.75 6.68
CA LEU A 99 0.60 10.42 7.74
C LEU A 99 0.60 11.54 8.76
N GLY A 100 0.73 11.21 10.02
CA GLY A 100 0.69 12.22 11.05
C GLY A 100 1.36 11.80 12.35
N ARG A 101 1.40 12.74 13.28
CA ARG A 101 1.83 12.51 14.66
C ARG A 101 0.63 12.57 15.56
N LYS A 102 0.64 11.75 16.61
CA LYS A 102 -0.42 11.79 17.59
C LYS A 102 -0.40 13.15 18.31
N GLY A 103 -1.58 13.72 18.51
CA GLY A 103 -1.71 14.99 19.18
C GLY A 103 -1.28 16.19 18.37
N SER A 104 -0.98 16.02 17.10
CA SER A 104 -0.56 17.10 16.23
C SER A 104 -1.57 17.26 15.09
N ARG A 105 -1.77 18.51 14.66
CA ARG A 105 -2.59 18.80 13.48
C ARG A 105 -1.79 18.67 12.19
N LEU A 106 -0.47 18.61 12.30
CA LEU A 106 0.38 18.48 11.13
C LEU A 106 0.20 17.09 10.54
N ALA A 107 0.09 17.04 9.22
CA ALA A 107 -0.01 15.79 8.52
C ALA A 107 0.65 15.92 7.17
N TRP A 108 1.16 14.81 6.68
CA TRP A 108 1.73 14.74 5.34
C TRP A 108 0.78 13.90 4.51
N THR A 109 0.52 14.35 3.28
CA THR A 109 -0.33 13.59 2.36
C THR A 109 0.45 13.27 1.10
N TYR A 110 0.19 12.10 0.55
CA TYR A 110 0.75 11.71 -0.73
C TYR A 110 -0.12 10.58 -1.27
N SER A 111 0.09 10.25 -2.55
CA SER A 111 -0.70 9.21 -3.20
C SER A 111 0.20 8.09 -3.68
N THR A 112 -0.32 6.88 -3.65
CA THR A 112 0.33 5.73 -4.26
C THR A 112 -0.69 5.01 -5.14
N THR A 113 -0.28 4.68 -6.35
CA THR A 113 -1.07 3.84 -7.24
C THR A 113 -0.57 2.42 -7.12
N TYR A 114 -1.47 1.51 -6.77
CA TYR A 114 -1.15 0.11 -6.56
C TYR A 114 -1.78 -0.74 -7.65
N THR A 115 -1.03 -1.70 -8.15
CA THR A 115 -1.60 -2.81 -8.89
C THR A 115 -1.63 -4.01 -7.95
N LEU A 116 -2.83 -4.54 -7.75
CA LEU A 116 -3.06 -5.64 -6.82
C LEU A 116 -3.46 -6.89 -7.60
N VAL A 117 -2.97 -8.02 -7.12
CA VAL A 117 -3.33 -9.32 -7.69
C VAL A 117 -3.91 -10.19 -6.58
N PRO A 118 -4.79 -11.15 -6.92
CA PRO A 118 -5.32 -12.05 -5.90
C PRO A 118 -4.20 -12.86 -5.25
N ALA A 119 -4.35 -13.13 -3.97
CA ALA A 119 -3.39 -13.95 -3.24
C ALA A 119 -3.36 -15.36 -3.84
N ALA A 120 -2.15 -15.94 -3.90
CA ALA A 120 -1.95 -17.21 -4.58
C ALA A 120 -2.70 -18.37 -3.93
N ASN A 121 -2.94 -18.29 -2.61
CA ASN A 121 -3.64 -19.38 -1.92
C ASN A 121 -5.15 -19.37 -2.16
N GLY A 122 -5.65 -18.39 -2.89
CA GLY A 122 -7.05 -18.35 -3.23
C GLY A 122 -8.01 -18.06 -2.10
N ALA A 123 -7.54 -17.73 -0.93
CA ALA A 123 -8.42 -17.33 0.17
C ALA A 123 -8.95 -15.94 -0.16
N ALA A 124 -10.13 -15.92 -0.71
CA ALA A 124 -10.72 -14.67 -1.14
C ALA A 124 -11.43 -14.01 0.03
N PRO A 125 -11.59 -12.69 -0.01
CA PRO A 125 -11.01 -11.78 -0.97
C PRO A 125 -9.69 -11.24 -0.44
N ASP A 126 -8.61 -11.84 -0.78
CA ASP A 126 -7.30 -11.38 -0.35
C ASP A 126 -6.48 -10.93 -1.53
N TRP A 127 -5.65 -9.92 -1.30
CA TRP A 127 -4.90 -9.22 -2.34
C TRP A 127 -3.44 -9.15 -1.97
N ARG A 128 -2.59 -9.01 -3.00
CA ARG A 128 -1.17 -8.72 -2.83
C ARG A 128 -0.79 -7.61 -3.78
N VAL A 129 0.10 -6.73 -3.33
CA VAL A 129 0.59 -5.62 -4.15
C VAL A 129 1.68 -6.16 -5.08
N ALA A 130 1.46 -6.01 -6.38
CA ALA A 130 2.45 -6.39 -7.39
C ALA A 130 3.27 -5.18 -7.85
N VAL A 131 2.66 -4.01 -7.89
CA VAL A 131 3.34 -2.77 -8.29
C VAL A 131 2.84 -1.64 -7.38
N ALA A 132 3.76 -0.84 -6.88
CA ALA A 132 3.39 0.36 -6.13
C ALA A 132 4.15 1.54 -6.73
N VAL A 133 3.41 2.58 -7.15
CA VAL A 133 3.99 3.80 -7.71
C VAL A 133 3.64 4.94 -6.78
N THR A 134 4.65 5.49 -6.10
CA THR A 134 4.45 6.55 -5.11
C THR A 134 4.64 7.92 -5.75
N HIS A 135 3.70 8.81 -5.47
CA HIS A 135 3.67 10.17 -6.02
C HIS A 135 3.83 11.18 -4.89
N ASP A 136 4.75 12.09 -5.06
CA ASP A 136 4.89 13.26 -4.18
C ASP A 136 5.05 12.90 -2.71
N ALA A 137 5.79 11.84 -2.43
CA ALA A 137 6.06 11.47 -1.04
C ALA A 137 6.91 12.56 -0.37
N PRO A 138 6.66 12.84 0.92
CA PRO A 138 7.37 13.91 1.62
C PRO A 138 8.80 13.56 1.96
N PHE A 139 9.20 12.29 1.84
CA PHE A 139 10.56 11.86 2.16
C PHE A 139 10.93 10.61 1.34
#